data_bedfe25a04e5b40ac4a3a6d5a4c38bd3
#
_entry.id   bedfe25a04e5b40ac4a3a6d5a4c38bd3
#
_cell.length_a   1.000
_cell.length_b   1.000
_cell.length_c   1.000
_cell.angle_alpha   90.00
_cell.angle_beta   90.00
_cell.angle_gamma   90.00
#
_symmetry.space_group_name_H-M   'P 1'
#
loop_
_entity.id
_entity.type
_entity.pdbx_description
1 polymer ?
#
loop_
_entity_poly.entity_id
_entity_poly.type
_entity_poly.pdbx_seq_one_letter_code
_entity_poly.pdbx_strand_id
1 'polypeptide(L)'
;MTRISSQINNSDTQYHLRRQEVNSNRLSNQIGNQSRISSLRDDPIAAGHLVRYQSYQGRVERFEKNAQTLADQFNVREGYINQNLQIMQRVRELAVGGASGTYTPDDLKNMATEVNELLKELVQNANAVGPDGNTLFSGTRTKGVAFDVVMGNVPGANEALIENVRYNGNVGINKVEVDENAYLEVDSSGNKTFWAEPQRLMGQRDLSSWQALEDGVIGIDGVDVKVSSGDNVYALAAKINDSGVAVKAEIVLILYL
;
A
#
# COMPACT_ATOMS: atom_id res chain seq x y z
N MET A 1 71.48 -38.57 -34.88
CA MET A 1 70.48 -38.47 -33.78
C MET A 1 70.36 -37.07 -33.21
N THR A 2 70.98 -36.02 -33.72
CA THR A 2 70.92 -34.66 -33.19
C THR A 2 69.72 -33.81 -33.66
N ARG A 3 69.04 -34.17 -34.75
CA ARG A 3 67.91 -33.40 -35.28
C ARG A 3 66.60 -33.55 -34.49
N ILE A 4 66.36 -34.66 -33.81
CA ILE A 4 65.15 -34.93 -33.01
C ILE A 4 65.23 -34.17 -31.69
N SER A 5 66.36 -34.03 -31.06
CA SER A 5 66.57 -33.32 -29.82
C SER A 5 66.32 -31.80 -29.93
N SER A 6 66.71 -31.16 -31.02
CA SER A 6 66.49 -29.72 -31.23
C SER A 6 65.02 -29.39 -31.54
N GLN A 7 64.31 -30.32 -32.15
CA GLN A 7 62.87 -30.15 -32.49
C GLN A 7 62.00 -30.29 -31.23
N ILE A 8 62.37 -31.19 -30.31
CA ILE A 8 61.70 -31.35 -28.99
C ILE A 8 61.92 -30.12 -28.13
N ASN A 9 63.18 -29.60 -28.03
CA ASN A 9 63.46 -28.39 -27.28
C ASN A 9 62.70 -27.16 -27.80
N ASN A 10 62.53 -27.06 -29.13
CA ASN A 10 61.79 -25.95 -29.73
C ASN A 10 60.30 -26.07 -29.48
N SER A 11 59.71 -27.28 -29.51
CA SER A 11 58.30 -27.51 -29.18
C SER A 11 58.01 -27.26 -27.71
N ASP A 12 58.91 -27.66 -26.81
CA ASP A 12 58.77 -27.38 -25.38
C ASP A 12 58.86 -25.88 -25.05
N THR A 13 59.78 -25.19 -25.71
CA THR A 13 59.89 -23.73 -25.55
C THR A 13 58.63 -23.03 -26.08
N GLN A 14 58.09 -23.41 -27.22
CA GLN A 14 56.84 -22.87 -27.74
C GLN A 14 55.65 -23.19 -26.85
N TYR A 15 55.61 -24.39 -26.26
CA TYR A 15 54.57 -24.74 -25.28
C TYR A 15 54.64 -23.85 -24.02
N HIS A 16 55.82 -23.63 -23.46
CA HIS A 16 56.00 -22.75 -22.30
C HIS A 16 55.65 -21.29 -22.63
N LEU A 17 56.03 -20.78 -23.81
CA LEU A 17 55.70 -19.42 -24.24
C LEU A 17 54.18 -19.23 -24.37
N ARG A 18 53.48 -20.15 -25.03
CA ARG A 18 52.02 -20.11 -25.15
C ARG A 18 51.33 -20.16 -23.78
N ARG A 19 51.81 -21.00 -22.87
CA ARG A 19 51.29 -21.08 -21.50
C ARG A 19 51.48 -19.78 -20.72
N GLN A 20 52.63 -19.12 -20.92
CA GLN A 20 52.94 -17.85 -20.29
C GLN A 20 52.10 -16.72 -20.87
N GLU A 21 51.85 -16.73 -22.18
CA GLU A 21 50.97 -15.77 -22.85
C GLU A 21 49.52 -15.93 -22.37
N VAL A 22 49.00 -17.14 -22.29
CA VAL A 22 47.66 -17.40 -21.72
C VAL A 22 47.54 -16.91 -20.27
N ASN A 23 48.53 -17.16 -19.44
CA ASN A 23 48.57 -16.70 -18.06
C ASN A 23 48.63 -15.17 -17.97
N SER A 24 49.43 -14.51 -18.80
CA SER A 24 49.54 -13.06 -18.88
C SER A 24 48.23 -12.42 -19.30
N ASN A 25 47.59 -12.95 -20.34
CA ASN A 25 46.28 -12.49 -20.81
C ASN A 25 45.19 -12.66 -19.74
N ARG A 26 45.21 -13.79 -19.01
CA ARG A 26 44.26 -14.00 -17.89
C ARG A 26 44.48 -12.97 -16.77
N LEU A 27 45.72 -12.72 -16.36
CA LEU A 27 46.04 -11.73 -15.33
C LEU A 27 45.71 -10.31 -15.78
N SER A 28 45.97 -9.97 -17.04
CA SER A 28 45.58 -8.67 -17.62
C SER A 28 44.06 -8.47 -17.61
N ASN A 29 43.30 -9.51 -17.97
CA ASN A 29 41.84 -9.46 -17.89
C ASN A 29 41.32 -9.34 -16.46
N GLN A 30 41.94 -10.04 -15.49
CA GLN A 30 41.58 -9.93 -14.07
C GLN A 30 41.86 -8.52 -13.52
N ILE A 31 42.97 -7.90 -13.93
CA ILE A 31 43.31 -6.52 -13.56
C ILE A 31 42.37 -5.54 -14.24
N GLY A 32 42.11 -5.72 -15.55
CA GLY A 32 41.20 -4.84 -16.30
C GLY A 32 39.77 -4.87 -15.79
N ASN A 33 39.29 -6.03 -15.38
CA ASN A 33 37.93 -6.21 -14.83
C ASN A 33 37.88 -6.01 -13.31
N GLN A 34 38.99 -5.78 -12.64
CA GLN A 34 39.11 -5.69 -11.17
C GLN A 34 38.48 -6.89 -10.45
N SER A 35 38.45 -8.04 -11.10
CA SER A 35 37.80 -9.25 -10.59
C SER A 35 38.77 -10.46 -10.75
N ARG A 36 38.94 -11.20 -9.65
CA ARG A 36 39.74 -12.44 -9.64
C ARG A 36 39.04 -13.58 -10.38
N ILE A 37 37.71 -13.57 -10.39
CA ILE A 37 36.87 -14.60 -10.99
C ILE A 37 36.14 -13.97 -12.17
N SER A 38 36.55 -14.31 -13.38
CA SER A 38 35.92 -13.86 -14.62
C SER A 38 35.06 -14.96 -15.28
N SER A 39 35.30 -16.23 -14.92
CA SER A 39 34.50 -17.35 -15.40
C SER A 39 34.31 -18.43 -14.32
N LEU A 40 33.24 -19.23 -14.45
CA LEU A 40 32.99 -20.38 -13.56
C LEU A 40 34.17 -21.38 -13.53
N ARG A 41 34.99 -21.40 -14.60
CA ARG A 41 36.13 -22.32 -14.74
C ARG A 41 37.30 -21.90 -13.84
N ASP A 42 37.43 -20.62 -13.48
CA ASP A 42 38.58 -20.12 -12.70
C ASP A 42 38.56 -20.65 -11.26
N ASP A 43 37.34 -20.64 -10.63
CA ASP A 43 37.11 -21.17 -9.29
C ASP A 43 35.61 -21.45 -9.11
N PRO A 44 35.16 -22.69 -9.32
CA PRO A 44 33.72 -23.01 -9.30
C PRO A 44 33.09 -22.86 -7.90
N ILE A 45 33.89 -23.04 -6.84
CA ILE A 45 33.40 -22.88 -5.46
C ILE A 45 33.19 -21.39 -5.15
N ALA A 46 34.20 -20.59 -5.43
CA ALA A 46 34.13 -19.15 -5.21
C ALA A 46 33.09 -18.47 -6.14
N ALA A 47 32.93 -18.96 -7.39
CA ALA A 47 31.88 -18.51 -8.28
C ALA A 47 30.48 -18.82 -7.73
N GLY A 48 30.27 -20.00 -7.14
CA GLY A 48 29.03 -20.35 -6.46
C GLY A 48 28.70 -19.45 -5.27
N HIS A 49 29.70 -19.07 -4.49
CA HIS A 49 29.56 -18.08 -3.41
C HIS A 49 29.25 -16.69 -3.95
N LEU A 50 29.92 -16.26 -5.02
CA LEU A 50 29.70 -14.96 -5.66
C LEU A 50 28.26 -14.81 -6.13
N VAL A 51 27.71 -15.82 -6.81
CA VAL A 51 26.31 -15.80 -7.27
C VAL A 51 25.35 -15.69 -6.10
N ARG A 52 25.60 -16.40 -4.99
CA ARG A 52 24.76 -16.28 -3.77
C ARG A 52 24.82 -14.88 -3.17
N TYR A 53 26.01 -14.30 -3.05
CA TYR A 53 26.17 -12.95 -2.50
C TYR A 53 25.54 -11.89 -3.42
N GLN A 54 25.68 -12.02 -4.74
CA GLN A 54 25.02 -11.13 -5.69
C GLN A 54 23.49 -11.24 -5.62
N SER A 55 22.99 -12.46 -5.49
CA SER A 55 21.54 -12.67 -5.28
C SER A 55 21.05 -12.08 -3.97
N TYR A 56 21.82 -12.23 -2.89
CA TYR A 56 21.51 -11.61 -1.60
C TYR A 56 21.56 -10.09 -1.66
N GLN A 57 22.60 -9.53 -2.24
CA GLN A 57 22.74 -8.09 -2.46
C GLN A 57 21.56 -7.53 -3.27
N GLY A 58 21.17 -8.19 -4.37
CA GLY A 58 20.03 -7.75 -5.17
C GLY A 58 18.69 -7.85 -4.43
N ARG A 59 18.57 -8.72 -3.41
CA ARG A 59 17.39 -8.72 -2.51
C ARG A 59 17.41 -7.54 -1.56
N VAL A 60 18.55 -7.29 -0.91
CA VAL A 60 18.73 -6.15 0.01
C VAL A 60 18.48 -4.82 -0.70
N GLU A 61 19.02 -4.63 -1.90
CA GLU A 61 18.78 -3.43 -2.73
C GLU A 61 17.29 -3.23 -3.05
N ARG A 62 16.55 -4.33 -3.29
CA ARG A 62 15.09 -4.25 -3.48
C ARG A 62 14.37 -3.86 -2.19
N PHE A 63 14.77 -4.43 -1.05
CA PHE A 63 14.20 -4.07 0.25
C PHE A 63 14.45 -2.61 0.59
N GLU A 64 15.67 -2.13 0.38
CA GLU A 64 16.01 -0.72 0.56
C GLU A 64 15.16 0.19 -0.32
N LYS A 65 15.02 -0.14 -1.61
CA LYS A 65 14.18 0.62 -2.53
C LYS A 65 12.71 0.61 -2.11
N ASN A 66 12.20 -0.55 -1.68
CA ASN A 66 10.83 -0.68 -1.19
C ASN A 66 10.63 0.19 0.06
N ALA A 67 11.54 0.11 1.02
CA ALA A 67 11.48 0.90 2.26
C ALA A 67 11.54 2.41 1.98
N GLN A 68 12.41 2.85 1.07
CA GLN A 68 12.49 4.25 0.67
C GLN A 68 11.19 4.73 0.01
N THR A 69 10.65 3.97 -0.93
CA THR A 69 9.38 4.28 -1.59
C THR A 69 8.23 4.41 -0.59
N LEU A 70 8.19 3.50 0.41
CA LEU A 70 7.20 3.55 1.47
C LEU A 70 7.37 4.77 2.38
N ALA A 71 8.61 5.11 2.75
CA ALA A 71 8.91 6.29 3.55
C ALA A 71 8.41 7.56 2.85
N ASP A 72 8.67 7.69 1.55
CA ASP A 72 8.21 8.82 0.75
C ASP A 72 6.66 8.90 0.71
N GLN A 73 5.98 7.77 0.53
CA GLN A 73 4.51 7.71 0.56
C GLN A 73 3.94 8.08 1.93
N PHE A 74 4.55 7.59 3.02
CA PHE A 74 4.11 7.91 4.37
C PHE A 74 4.33 9.39 4.71
N ASN A 75 5.44 9.99 4.29
CA ASN A 75 5.69 11.42 4.47
C ASN A 75 4.63 12.29 3.76
N VAL A 76 4.23 11.91 2.55
CA VAL A 76 3.16 12.60 1.83
C VAL A 76 1.81 12.46 2.56
N ARG A 77 1.46 11.25 3.01
CA ARG A 77 0.23 11.02 3.79
C ARG A 77 0.21 11.80 5.09
N GLU A 78 1.33 11.81 5.82
CA GLU A 78 1.48 12.57 7.06
C GLU A 78 1.24 14.06 6.82
N GLY A 79 1.75 14.61 5.70
CA GLY A 79 1.50 15.99 5.31
C GLY A 79 0.01 16.30 5.19
N TYR A 80 -0.76 15.49 4.48
CA TYR A 80 -2.21 15.65 4.35
C TYR A 80 -2.97 15.44 5.65
N ILE A 81 -2.57 14.47 6.47
CA ILE A 81 -3.20 14.25 7.79
C ILE A 81 -2.96 15.44 8.70
N ASN A 82 -1.77 16.01 8.73
CA ASN A 82 -1.44 17.19 9.52
C ASN A 82 -2.24 18.42 9.05
N GLN A 83 -2.43 18.59 7.74
CA GLN A 83 -3.28 19.66 7.20
C GLN A 83 -4.75 19.45 7.63
N ASN A 84 -5.26 18.23 7.55
CA ASN A 84 -6.61 17.91 8.02
C ASN A 84 -6.80 18.14 9.52
N LEU A 85 -5.77 17.87 10.33
CA LEU A 85 -5.79 18.19 11.76
C LEU A 85 -5.94 19.69 11.99
N GLN A 86 -5.25 20.53 11.23
CA GLN A 86 -5.38 21.99 11.32
C GLN A 86 -6.79 22.45 10.91
N ILE A 87 -7.36 21.89 9.85
CA ILE A 87 -8.74 22.15 9.43
C ILE A 87 -9.72 21.81 10.58
N MET A 88 -9.56 20.61 11.17
CA MET A 88 -10.42 20.19 12.29
C MET A 88 -10.30 21.08 13.52
N GLN A 89 -9.10 21.58 13.83
CA GLN A 89 -8.90 22.56 14.89
C GLN A 89 -9.64 23.84 14.58
N ARG A 90 -9.59 24.35 13.35
CA ARG A 90 -10.31 25.56 12.94
C ARG A 90 -11.83 25.37 13.01
N VAL A 91 -12.35 24.24 12.56
CA VAL A 91 -13.77 23.90 12.67
C VAL A 91 -14.20 23.88 14.14
N ARG A 92 -13.39 23.32 15.04
CA ARG A 92 -13.66 23.30 16.47
C ARG A 92 -13.70 24.72 17.06
N GLU A 93 -12.79 25.60 16.67
CA GLU A 93 -12.80 27.01 17.11
C GLU A 93 -14.09 27.72 16.68
N LEU A 94 -14.49 27.53 15.40
CA LEU A 94 -15.73 28.11 14.88
C LEU A 94 -16.96 27.54 15.62
N ALA A 95 -16.99 26.24 15.90
CA ALA A 95 -18.09 25.61 16.63
C ALA A 95 -18.22 26.12 18.06
N VAL A 96 -17.09 26.25 18.79
CA VAL A 96 -17.06 26.80 20.15
C VAL A 96 -17.45 28.27 20.13
N GLY A 97 -16.95 29.06 19.17
CA GLY A 97 -17.32 30.45 18.98
C GLY A 97 -18.82 30.60 18.73
N GLY A 98 -19.37 29.84 17.76
CA GLY A 98 -20.80 29.86 17.43
C GLY A 98 -21.72 29.45 18.57
N ALA A 99 -21.27 28.55 19.46
CA ALA A 99 -22.01 28.11 20.64
C ALA A 99 -22.02 29.14 21.79
N SER A 100 -21.19 30.18 21.73
CA SER A 100 -21.05 31.17 22.84
C SER A 100 -22.25 32.10 23.01
N GLY A 101 -23.18 32.12 22.04
CA GLY A 101 -24.37 32.98 22.07
C GLY A 101 -24.13 34.49 21.89
N THR A 102 -22.90 34.89 21.59
CA THR A 102 -22.50 36.31 21.41
C THR A 102 -22.63 36.79 19.97
N TYR A 103 -22.77 35.88 19.01
CA TYR A 103 -22.80 36.18 17.59
C TYR A 103 -24.22 36.43 17.07
N THR A 104 -24.34 37.32 16.10
CA THR A 104 -25.61 37.56 15.41
C THR A 104 -25.96 36.39 14.46
N PRO A 105 -27.24 36.23 14.08
CA PRO A 105 -27.62 35.21 13.10
C PRO A 105 -26.83 35.28 11.76
N ASP A 106 -26.47 36.50 11.34
CA ASP A 106 -25.69 36.69 10.11
C ASP A 106 -24.23 36.26 10.29
N ASP A 107 -23.65 36.48 11.47
CA ASP A 107 -22.29 36.01 11.80
C ASP A 107 -22.26 34.46 11.84
N LEU A 108 -23.28 33.83 12.44
CA LEU A 108 -23.40 32.37 12.46
C LEU A 108 -23.52 31.79 11.06
N LYS A 109 -24.23 32.49 10.16
CA LYS A 109 -24.34 32.07 8.76
C LYS A 109 -22.98 32.16 8.02
N ASN A 110 -22.20 33.20 8.27
CA ASN A 110 -20.87 33.34 7.73
C ASN A 110 -19.92 32.25 8.26
N MET A 111 -19.99 31.93 9.56
CA MET A 111 -19.25 30.82 10.16
C MET A 111 -19.63 29.46 9.55
N ALA A 112 -20.93 29.23 9.29
CA ALA A 112 -21.40 28.01 8.65
C ALA A 112 -20.86 27.87 7.21
N THR A 113 -20.78 28.99 6.48
CA THR A 113 -20.16 29.01 5.15
C THR A 113 -18.66 28.68 5.22
N GLU A 114 -17.93 29.26 6.20
CA GLU A 114 -16.51 28.93 6.43
C GLU A 114 -16.33 27.43 6.74
N VAL A 115 -17.17 26.85 7.61
CA VAL A 115 -17.13 25.41 7.92
C VAL A 115 -17.38 24.55 6.69
N ASN A 116 -18.30 24.94 5.79
CA ASN A 116 -18.55 24.22 4.55
C ASN A 116 -17.33 24.25 3.60
N GLU A 117 -16.64 25.39 3.50
CA GLU A 117 -15.41 25.50 2.70
C GLU A 117 -14.27 24.66 3.30
N LEU A 118 -14.12 24.66 4.64
CA LEU A 118 -13.16 23.81 5.33
C LEU A 118 -13.48 22.32 5.12
N LEU A 119 -14.76 21.93 5.07
CA LEU A 119 -15.16 20.57 4.75
C LEU A 119 -14.81 20.18 3.32
N LYS A 120 -14.99 21.09 2.36
CA LYS A 120 -14.57 20.87 0.97
C LYS A 120 -13.06 20.64 0.87
N GLU A 121 -12.26 21.44 1.58
CA GLU A 121 -10.81 21.31 1.64
C GLU A 121 -10.41 19.97 2.28
N LEU A 122 -11.07 19.57 3.37
CA LEU A 122 -10.84 18.27 4.02
C LEU A 122 -11.09 17.10 3.07
N VAL A 123 -12.20 17.14 2.31
CA VAL A 123 -12.52 16.10 1.33
C VAL A 123 -11.52 16.12 0.17
N GLN A 124 -11.06 17.28 -0.26
CA GLN A 124 -10.02 17.39 -1.28
C GLN A 124 -8.71 16.73 -0.81
N ASN A 125 -8.29 16.97 0.43
CA ASN A 125 -7.13 16.33 1.04
C ASN A 125 -7.33 14.81 1.23
N ALA A 126 -8.54 14.39 1.57
CA ALA A 126 -8.90 12.96 1.66
C ALA A 126 -8.88 12.26 0.29
N ASN A 127 -9.04 13.00 -0.80
CA ASN A 127 -8.91 12.53 -2.19
C ASN A 127 -7.51 12.73 -2.77
N ALA A 128 -6.52 13.06 -1.94
CA ALA A 128 -5.17 13.32 -2.41
C ALA A 128 -4.57 12.12 -3.14
N VAL A 129 -3.78 12.42 -4.15
CA VAL A 129 -3.10 11.46 -5.02
C VAL A 129 -1.61 11.47 -4.70
N GLY A 130 -1.02 10.30 -4.57
CA GLY A 130 0.41 10.14 -4.34
C GLY A 130 1.26 10.43 -5.58
N PRO A 131 2.59 10.44 -5.43
CA PRO A 131 3.52 10.63 -6.54
C PRO A 131 3.41 9.56 -7.64
N ASP A 132 2.89 8.40 -7.30
CA ASP A 132 2.63 7.25 -8.19
C ASP A 132 1.31 7.37 -8.96
N GLY A 133 0.55 8.45 -8.76
CA GLY A 133 -0.76 8.68 -9.39
C GLY A 133 -1.91 7.88 -8.77
N ASN A 134 -1.66 7.21 -7.64
CA ASN A 134 -2.67 6.45 -6.90
C ASN A 134 -3.29 7.29 -5.77
N THR A 135 -4.57 7.08 -5.49
CA THR A 135 -5.24 7.70 -4.35
C THR A 135 -4.68 7.16 -3.03
N LEU A 136 -4.40 8.06 -2.08
CA LEU A 136 -3.70 7.73 -0.84
C LEU A 136 -4.57 7.03 0.20
N PHE A 137 -5.89 7.27 0.16
CA PHE A 137 -6.84 6.86 1.21
C PHE A 137 -7.97 5.96 0.70
N SER A 138 -7.82 5.35 -0.46
CA SER A 138 -8.85 4.48 -1.05
C SER A 138 -8.67 2.99 -0.76
N GLY A 139 -7.70 2.62 0.08
CA GLY A 139 -7.30 1.22 0.28
C GLY A 139 -6.64 0.65 -0.97
N THR A 140 -6.98 -0.58 -1.35
CA THR A 140 -6.41 -1.22 -2.55
C THR A 140 -7.05 -0.75 -3.86
N ARG A 141 -8.09 0.08 -3.81
CA ARG A 141 -8.74 0.67 -4.97
C ARG A 141 -7.99 1.93 -5.38
N THR A 142 -6.93 1.79 -6.15
CA THR A 142 -5.98 2.86 -6.45
C THR A 142 -6.45 3.89 -7.49
N LYS A 143 -7.53 3.57 -8.23
CA LYS A 143 -8.07 4.45 -9.28
C LYS A 143 -9.47 4.94 -8.92
N GLY A 144 -9.70 6.22 -9.10
CA GLY A 144 -10.98 6.87 -8.84
C GLY A 144 -10.94 7.79 -7.62
N VAL A 145 -12.08 8.33 -7.28
CA VAL A 145 -12.27 9.22 -6.13
C VAL A 145 -12.52 8.39 -4.89
N ALA A 146 -11.73 8.60 -3.83
CA ALA A 146 -11.90 7.86 -2.57
C ALA A 146 -13.14 8.31 -1.82
N PHE A 147 -13.42 9.62 -1.84
CA PHE A 147 -14.57 10.25 -1.17
C PHE A 147 -15.39 11.04 -2.18
N ASP A 148 -16.64 10.68 -2.35
CA ASP A 148 -17.59 11.35 -3.22
C ASP A 148 -18.50 12.27 -2.41
N VAL A 149 -18.74 13.48 -2.91
CA VAL A 149 -19.51 14.52 -2.22
C VAL A 149 -20.93 14.54 -2.76
N VAL A 150 -21.88 14.39 -1.88
CA VAL A 150 -23.30 14.58 -2.17
C VAL A 150 -23.71 15.97 -1.71
N MET A 151 -24.11 16.82 -2.67
CA MET A 151 -24.59 18.17 -2.40
C MET A 151 -26.10 18.15 -2.15
N GLY A 152 -26.53 18.85 -1.12
CA GLY A 152 -27.94 18.97 -0.75
C GLY A 152 -28.39 20.41 -0.56
N ASN A 153 -29.68 20.65 -0.61
CA ASN A 153 -30.29 21.94 -0.29
C ASN A 153 -30.70 21.96 1.18
N VAL A 154 -29.95 22.71 1.99
CA VAL A 154 -30.28 22.92 3.39
C VAL A 154 -31.22 24.13 3.53
N PRO A 155 -32.39 24.00 4.20
CA PRO A 155 -33.30 25.14 4.41
C PRO A 155 -32.59 26.31 5.11
N GLY A 156 -32.63 27.49 4.49
CA GLY A 156 -31.98 28.71 5.01
C GLY A 156 -30.57 28.96 4.46
N ALA A 157 -29.97 28.05 3.73
CA ALA A 157 -28.75 28.30 2.98
C ALA A 157 -29.05 28.87 1.59
N ASN A 158 -28.22 29.82 1.13
CA ASN A 158 -28.36 30.41 -0.20
C ASN A 158 -27.69 29.56 -1.31
N GLU A 159 -26.88 28.59 -0.94
CA GLU A 159 -26.11 27.71 -1.81
C GLU A 159 -26.25 26.27 -1.36
N ALA A 160 -26.02 25.34 -2.31
CA ALA A 160 -25.98 23.92 -1.99
C ALA A 160 -24.77 23.64 -1.06
N LEU A 161 -25.04 23.00 0.07
CA LEU A 161 -24.03 22.58 1.04
C LEU A 161 -23.74 21.08 0.88
N ILE A 162 -22.62 20.65 1.43
CA ILE A 162 -22.30 19.21 1.51
C ILE A 162 -23.31 18.57 2.48
N GLU A 163 -24.15 17.69 1.97
CA GLU A 163 -25.11 16.92 2.76
C GLU A 163 -24.51 15.62 3.28
N ASN A 164 -23.72 14.95 2.44
CA ASN A 164 -23.09 13.68 2.79
C ASN A 164 -21.77 13.50 2.02
N VAL A 165 -20.88 12.72 2.59
CA VAL A 165 -19.63 12.28 1.95
C VAL A 165 -19.60 10.77 1.95
N ARG A 166 -19.59 10.15 0.77
CA ARG A 166 -19.54 8.71 0.60
C ARG A 166 -18.13 8.23 0.38
N TYR A 167 -17.76 7.17 1.09
CA TYR A 167 -16.49 6.51 0.86
C TYR A 167 -16.63 5.44 -0.22
N ASN A 168 -15.94 5.62 -1.35
CA ASN A 168 -15.92 4.70 -2.49
C ASN A 168 -14.67 3.80 -2.53
N GLY A 169 -13.80 3.90 -1.52
CA GLY A 169 -12.66 3.02 -1.36
C GLY A 169 -13.04 1.65 -0.81
N ASN A 170 -12.03 0.85 -0.48
CA ASN A 170 -12.22 -0.41 0.22
C ASN A 170 -11.33 -0.47 1.47
N VAL A 171 -11.51 -1.51 2.28
CA VAL A 171 -10.70 -1.76 3.49
C VAL A 171 -9.54 -2.73 3.26
N GLY A 172 -9.24 -3.03 1.99
CA GLY A 172 -8.13 -3.88 1.61
C GLY A 172 -6.79 -3.25 1.99
N ILE A 173 -5.83 -4.09 2.35
CA ILE A 173 -4.49 -3.68 2.76
C ILE A 173 -3.50 -4.39 1.86
N ASN A 174 -2.69 -3.63 1.11
CA ASN A 174 -1.52 -4.16 0.43
C ASN A 174 -0.34 -4.17 1.39
N LYS A 175 0.51 -5.20 1.25
CA LYS A 175 1.72 -5.36 2.05
C LYS A 175 2.92 -5.40 1.13
N VAL A 176 3.97 -4.69 1.48
CA VAL A 176 5.24 -4.68 0.77
C VAL A 176 6.32 -5.26 1.67
N GLU A 177 7.09 -6.16 1.10
CA GLU A 177 8.22 -6.78 1.78
C GLU A 177 9.38 -5.78 1.88
N VAL A 178 9.81 -5.51 3.11
CA VAL A 178 10.91 -4.57 3.43
C VAL A 178 12.13 -5.24 4.04
N ASP A 179 11.98 -6.51 4.43
CA ASP A 179 13.07 -7.39 4.87
C ASP A 179 12.61 -8.84 4.72
N GLU A 180 13.49 -9.82 4.88
CA GLU A 180 13.14 -11.25 4.81
C GLU A 180 12.00 -11.56 5.81
N ASN A 181 10.83 -11.93 5.26
CA ASN A 181 9.59 -12.18 6.01
C ASN A 181 9.02 -10.99 6.81
N ALA A 182 9.52 -9.77 6.61
CA ALA A 182 8.99 -8.56 7.22
C ALA A 182 8.19 -7.76 6.18
N TYR A 183 6.90 -7.55 6.46
CA TYR A 183 5.97 -6.85 5.58
C TYR A 183 5.43 -5.62 6.28
N LEU A 184 5.42 -4.49 5.57
CA LEU A 184 4.73 -3.26 6.00
C LEU A 184 3.44 -3.07 5.21
N GLU A 185 2.41 -2.60 5.89
CA GLU A 185 1.14 -2.22 5.28
C GLU A 185 1.30 -0.88 4.57
N VAL A 186 0.98 -0.86 3.27
CA VAL A 186 1.17 0.32 2.41
C VAL A 186 -0.07 1.18 2.37
N ASP A 187 -1.22 0.55 2.22
CA ASP A 187 -2.47 1.25 1.98
C ASP A 187 -3.17 1.59 3.30
N SER A 188 -3.66 2.80 3.37
CA SER A 188 -4.53 3.24 4.45
C SER A 188 -5.95 3.36 3.89
N SER A 189 -6.87 2.64 4.48
CA SER A 189 -8.28 2.84 4.20
C SER A 189 -8.71 4.20 4.77
N GLY A 190 -9.32 5.05 3.93
CA GLY A 190 -9.88 6.32 4.35
C GLY A 190 -10.94 6.16 5.43
N ASN A 191 -11.67 5.06 5.40
CA ASN A 191 -12.63 4.69 6.43
C ASN A 191 -11.96 4.58 7.82
N LYS A 192 -10.75 4.04 7.91
CA LYS A 192 -10.01 3.95 9.18
C LYS A 192 -9.41 5.30 9.60
N THR A 193 -9.01 6.13 8.64
CA THR A 193 -8.30 7.39 8.90
C THR A 193 -9.24 8.53 9.25
N PHE A 194 -10.40 8.64 8.58
CA PHE A 194 -11.32 9.78 8.70
C PHE A 194 -12.59 9.48 9.50
N TRP A 195 -12.83 8.26 9.92
CA TRP A 195 -13.96 7.89 10.76
C TRP A 195 -13.62 8.06 12.24
N ALA A 196 -14.52 8.69 12.97
CA ALA A 196 -14.31 9.00 14.39
C ALA A 196 -14.28 7.77 15.29
N GLU A 197 -15.06 6.73 14.95
CA GLU A 197 -15.10 5.46 15.70
C GLU A 197 -15.34 4.28 14.77
N PRO A 198 -14.64 3.16 14.95
CA PRO A 198 -14.95 1.94 14.25
C PRO A 198 -16.32 1.43 14.76
N GLN A 199 -17.38 1.63 13.97
CA GLN A 199 -18.69 1.08 14.28
C GLN A 199 -18.65 -0.44 14.12
N ARG A 200 -18.80 -1.16 15.23
CA ARG A 200 -18.99 -2.62 15.23
C ARG A 200 -20.46 -2.91 15.42
N LEU A 201 -21.11 -3.38 14.36
CA LEU A 201 -22.44 -3.92 14.45
C LEU A 201 -22.33 -5.39 14.83
N MET A 202 -22.81 -5.75 16.01
CA MET A 202 -22.85 -7.13 16.46
C MET A 202 -24.27 -7.67 16.29
N GLY A 203 -24.40 -8.85 15.71
CA GLY A 203 -25.66 -9.59 15.66
C GLY A 203 -26.10 -9.98 17.09
N GLN A 204 -27.37 -9.76 17.41
CA GLN A 204 -27.95 -10.13 18.71
C GLN A 204 -28.27 -11.63 18.82
N ARG A 205 -28.18 -12.38 17.74
CA ARG A 205 -28.51 -13.81 17.69
C ARG A 205 -27.30 -14.63 17.38
N ASP A 206 -27.26 -15.82 17.97
CA ASP A 206 -26.31 -16.85 17.56
C ASP A 206 -26.69 -17.32 16.14
N LEU A 207 -25.76 -17.10 15.21
CA LEU A 207 -25.91 -17.44 13.80
C LEU A 207 -25.03 -18.63 13.41
N SER A 208 -24.47 -19.37 14.36
CA SER A 208 -23.56 -20.49 14.09
C SER A 208 -24.18 -21.60 13.24
N SER A 209 -25.49 -21.80 13.37
CA SER A 209 -26.27 -22.78 12.59
C SER A 209 -27.08 -22.16 11.46
N TRP A 210 -26.92 -20.85 11.21
CA TRP A 210 -27.68 -20.18 10.17
C TRP A 210 -27.24 -20.59 8.77
N GLN A 211 -28.21 -20.82 7.90
CA GLN A 211 -28.02 -21.01 6.47
C GLN A 211 -29.07 -20.24 5.70
N ALA A 212 -28.70 -19.70 4.55
CA ALA A 212 -29.63 -19.05 3.65
C ALA A 212 -30.58 -20.11 3.05
N LEU A 213 -31.90 -19.91 3.21
CA LEU A 213 -32.91 -20.82 2.69
C LEU A 213 -33.17 -20.60 1.19
N GLU A 214 -33.04 -19.38 0.73
CA GLU A 214 -33.29 -18.95 -0.65
C GLU A 214 -32.20 -18.01 -1.14
N ASP A 215 -32.11 -17.84 -2.47
CA ASP A 215 -31.25 -16.85 -3.08
C ASP A 215 -31.76 -15.45 -2.75
N GLY A 216 -30.87 -14.56 -2.35
CA GLY A 216 -31.19 -13.20 -1.96
C GLY A 216 -30.03 -12.22 -2.27
N VAL A 217 -30.31 -10.96 -1.97
CA VAL A 217 -29.33 -9.89 -2.10
C VAL A 217 -29.32 -9.06 -0.82
N ILE A 218 -28.15 -8.80 -0.29
CA ILE A 218 -27.94 -7.88 0.83
C ILE A 218 -27.29 -6.62 0.28
N GLY A 219 -27.98 -5.49 0.37
CA GLY A 219 -27.42 -4.17 0.03
C GLY A 219 -26.57 -3.65 1.19
N ILE A 220 -25.28 -3.42 0.95
CA ILE A 220 -24.35 -2.80 1.91
C ILE A 220 -23.73 -1.60 1.21
N ASP A 221 -24.00 -0.40 1.72
CA ASP A 221 -23.46 0.85 1.17
C ASP A 221 -23.66 1.01 -0.34
N GLY A 222 -24.83 0.60 -0.83
CA GLY A 222 -25.21 0.66 -2.26
C GLY A 222 -24.58 -0.44 -3.13
N VAL A 223 -23.85 -1.37 -2.55
CA VAL A 223 -23.31 -2.54 -3.25
C VAL A 223 -24.14 -3.77 -2.91
N ASP A 224 -24.60 -4.46 -3.95
CA ASP A 224 -25.40 -5.67 -3.83
C ASP A 224 -24.53 -6.91 -3.64
N VAL A 225 -24.58 -7.51 -2.45
CA VAL A 225 -23.92 -8.78 -2.13
C VAL A 225 -24.89 -9.92 -2.34
N LYS A 226 -24.61 -10.79 -3.30
CA LYS A 226 -25.46 -11.95 -3.62
C LYS A 226 -25.28 -13.06 -2.59
N VAL A 227 -26.39 -13.46 -1.99
CA VAL A 227 -26.49 -14.61 -1.08
C VAL A 227 -27.14 -15.76 -1.84
N SER A 228 -26.52 -16.93 -1.83
CA SER A 228 -27.06 -18.12 -2.48
C SER A 228 -27.67 -19.05 -1.44
N SER A 229 -28.72 -19.77 -1.84
CA SER A 229 -29.31 -20.81 -0.99
C SER A 229 -28.26 -21.83 -0.54
N GLY A 230 -28.22 -22.11 0.77
CA GLY A 230 -27.20 -22.95 1.41
C GLY A 230 -25.95 -22.21 1.92
N ASP A 231 -25.80 -20.91 1.65
CA ASP A 231 -24.71 -20.12 2.22
C ASP A 231 -24.81 -20.11 3.75
N ASN A 232 -23.71 -20.39 4.40
CA ASN A 232 -23.56 -20.24 5.86
C ASN A 232 -22.94 -18.87 6.20
N VAL A 233 -22.84 -18.57 7.49
CA VAL A 233 -22.28 -17.28 7.97
C VAL A 233 -20.85 -17.04 7.48
N TYR A 234 -20.04 -18.11 7.34
CA TYR A 234 -18.67 -17.99 6.85
C TYR A 234 -18.62 -17.63 5.36
N ALA A 235 -19.48 -18.26 4.56
CA ALA A 235 -19.61 -17.95 3.13
C ALA A 235 -20.13 -16.51 2.93
N LEU A 236 -21.10 -16.09 3.76
CA LEU A 236 -21.63 -14.73 3.72
C LEU A 236 -20.54 -13.70 4.10
N ALA A 237 -19.80 -13.93 5.18
CA ALA A 237 -18.69 -13.04 5.56
C ALA A 237 -17.61 -12.94 4.47
N ALA A 238 -17.26 -14.06 3.83
CA ALA A 238 -16.34 -14.05 2.70
C ALA A 238 -16.90 -13.24 1.52
N LYS A 239 -18.15 -13.43 1.14
CA LYS A 239 -18.80 -12.68 0.05
C LYS A 239 -18.88 -11.18 0.33
N ILE A 240 -19.15 -10.77 1.58
CA ILE A 240 -19.13 -9.37 1.99
C ILE A 240 -17.71 -8.81 1.85
N ASN A 241 -16.69 -9.51 2.35
CA ASN A 241 -15.30 -9.06 2.28
C ASN A 241 -14.76 -9.00 0.84
N ASP A 242 -15.24 -9.90 -0.03
CA ASP A 242 -14.84 -9.94 -1.45
C ASP A 242 -15.61 -8.93 -2.32
N SER A 243 -16.75 -8.42 -1.85
CA SER A 243 -17.59 -7.49 -2.62
C SER A 243 -17.01 -6.09 -2.78
N GLY A 244 -15.91 -5.77 -2.04
CA GLY A 244 -15.27 -4.46 -2.09
C GLY A 244 -16.04 -3.34 -1.38
N VAL A 245 -17.01 -3.68 -0.54
CA VAL A 245 -17.69 -2.71 0.33
C VAL A 245 -16.74 -2.14 1.40
N ALA A 246 -17.06 -0.95 1.91
CA ALA A 246 -16.24 -0.26 2.92
C ALA A 246 -16.36 -0.84 4.35
N VAL A 247 -16.90 -2.06 4.47
CA VAL A 247 -17.06 -2.77 5.74
C VAL A 247 -16.35 -4.12 5.70
N LYS A 248 -15.95 -4.60 6.86
CA LYS A 248 -15.36 -5.93 7.05
C LYS A 248 -16.28 -6.79 7.90
N ALA A 249 -16.66 -7.94 7.39
CA ALA A 249 -17.43 -8.93 8.13
C ALA A 249 -16.49 -9.87 8.86
N GLU A 250 -16.68 -10.00 10.18
CA GLU A 250 -15.94 -10.93 11.03
C GLU A 250 -16.92 -11.77 11.85
N ILE A 251 -16.55 -13.02 12.10
CA ILE A 251 -17.32 -13.92 12.96
C ILE A 251 -16.66 -13.92 14.33
N VAL A 252 -17.38 -13.44 15.33
CA VAL A 252 -16.91 -13.39 16.71
C VAL A 252 -17.57 -14.52 17.49
N LEU A 253 -16.73 -15.40 18.05
CA LEU A 253 -17.20 -16.43 19.00
C LEU A 253 -17.30 -15.79 20.39
N ILE A 254 -18.52 -15.56 20.86
CA ILE A 254 -18.76 -15.11 22.22
C ILE A 254 -18.83 -16.35 23.10
N LEU A 255 -17.78 -16.61 23.87
CA LEU A 255 -17.82 -17.58 24.96
C LEU A 255 -18.60 -16.93 26.13
N TYR A 256 -19.80 -17.41 26.37
CA TYR A 256 -20.47 -17.12 27.63
C TYR A 256 -19.72 -17.89 28.73
N LEU A 257 -19.01 -17.18 29.59
CA LEU A 257 -18.49 -17.66 30.87
C LEU A 257 -19.59 -17.65 31.93
#